data_2d11b680962296f025e809ba3997e319
#
_entry.id   2d11b680962296f025e809ba3997e319
#
_cell.length_a   1.000
_cell.length_b   1.000
_cell.length_c   1.000
_cell.angle_alpha   90.00
_cell.angle_beta   90.00
_cell.angle_gamma   90.00
#
_symmetry.space_group_name_H-M   'P 1'
#
loop_
_entity.id
_entity.type
_entity.pdbx_description
1 polymer ?
#
loop_
_entity_poly.entity_id
_entity_poly.type
_entity_poly.pdbx_seq_one_letter_code
_entity_poly.pdbx_strand_id
1 'polypeptide(L)'
;MSVPGRQIAQAVIQTIIAASGRSCGYATVPTSQSQPSGSQLPYHVLYELGQTVSGPPFGDPAADARLLFQVTTVGASPDAASSGADRVRAAFLGRTAHGADWLYPITLPAGYAVMGRELDREDGMTVAGSTYSYVQRFAVHVTTG
;
A
#
# COMPACT_ATOMS: atom_id res chain seq x y z
N MET A 1 -19.70 8.86 -9.60
CA MET A 1 -19.36 8.59 -8.20
C MET A 1 -17.86 8.49 -8.06
N SER A 2 -17.29 9.15 -7.09
CA SER A 2 -15.83 9.11 -6.88
C SER A 2 -15.43 7.92 -6.03
N VAL A 3 -14.24 7.41 -6.29
CA VAL A 3 -13.64 6.33 -5.48
C VAL A 3 -13.11 6.94 -4.18
N PRO A 4 -13.45 6.38 -2.99
CA PRO A 4 -13.07 6.96 -1.70
C PRO A 4 -11.61 6.64 -1.36
N GLY A 5 -10.67 7.49 -1.81
CA GLY A 5 -9.24 7.26 -1.67
C GLY A 5 -8.79 7.01 -0.23
N ARG A 6 -9.37 7.73 0.74
CA ARG A 6 -9.02 7.55 2.15
C ARG A 6 -9.35 6.14 2.65
N GLN A 7 -10.53 5.64 2.31
CA GLN A 7 -10.96 4.31 2.74
C GLN A 7 -10.11 3.22 2.10
N ILE A 8 -9.75 3.41 0.84
CA ILE A 8 -8.87 2.48 0.14
C ILE A 8 -7.47 2.52 0.73
N ALA A 9 -6.95 3.70 1.05
CA ALA A 9 -5.66 3.82 1.72
C ALA A 9 -5.64 3.09 3.06
N GLN A 10 -6.71 3.20 3.86
CA GLN A 10 -6.81 2.47 5.12
C GLN A 10 -6.83 0.95 4.91
N ALA A 11 -7.53 0.49 3.88
CA ALA A 11 -7.55 -0.94 3.54
C ALA A 11 -6.16 -1.44 3.12
N VAL A 12 -5.44 -0.65 2.35
CA VAL A 12 -4.06 -0.97 1.93
C VAL A 12 -3.13 -1.02 3.14
N ILE A 13 -3.26 -0.09 4.08
CA ILE A 13 -2.48 -0.09 5.32
C ILE A 13 -2.70 -1.38 6.09
N GLN A 14 -3.95 -1.83 6.25
CA GLN A 14 -4.25 -3.08 6.94
C GLN A 14 -3.65 -4.28 6.22
N THR A 15 -3.63 -4.25 4.90
CA THR A 15 -3.01 -5.31 4.10
C THR A 15 -1.49 -5.36 4.33
N ILE A 16 -0.84 -4.22 4.37
CA ILE A 16 0.61 -4.14 4.65
C ILE A 16 0.92 -4.66 6.05
N ILE A 17 0.13 -4.28 7.04
CA ILE A 17 0.30 -4.75 8.43
C ILE A 17 0.13 -6.27 8.48
N ALA A 18 -0.89 -6.80 7.84
CA ALA A 18 -1.14 -8.25 7.83
C ALA A 18 0.01 -9.02 7.17
N ALA A 19 0.55 -8.50 6.08
CA ALA A 19 1.62 -9.18 5.33
C ALA A 19 2.97 -9.08 6.03
N SER A 20 3.29 -7.95 6.63
CA SER A 20 4.61 -7.69 7.20
C SER A 20 4.71 -7.99 8.69
N GLY A 21 3.59 -7.95 9.41
CA GLY A 21 3.57 -8.02 10.87
C GLY A 21 4.15 -6.78 11.55
N ARG A 22 4.38 -5.71 10.79
CA ARG A 22 4.97 -4.47 11.28
C ARG A 22 4.00 -3.32 11.05
N SER A 23 4.19 -2.25 11.82
CA SER A 23 3.32 -1.07 11.78
C SER A 23 3.41 -0.34 10.45
N CYS A 24 2.30 0.24 10.03
CA CYS A 24 2.23 1.10 8.84
C CYS A 24 1.43 2.36 9.20
N GLY A 25 2.08 3.51 9.17
CA GLY A 25 1.45 4.79 9.44
C GLY A 25 0.82 5.38 8.18
N TYR A 26 -0.16 6.26 8.38
CA TYR A 26 -0.83 6.98 7.30
C TYR A 26 -0.24 8.39 7.21
N ALA A 27 0.70 8.56 6.28
CA ALA A 27 1.43 9.81 6.03
C ALA A 27 2.20 10.34 7.26
N THR A 28 2.42 9.48 8.25
CA THR A 28 3.13 9.84 9.48
C THR A 28 3.75 8.59 10.09
N VAL A 29 4.68 8.79 11.01
CA VAL A 29 5.28 7.68 11.76
C VAL A 29 4.18 6.96 12.55
N PRO A 30 4.10 5.61 12.49
CA PRO A 30 3.09 4.89 13.24
C PRO A 30 3.27 5.05 14.75
N THR A 31 2.15 5.02 15.47
CA THR A 31 2.14 5.12 16.92
C THR A 31 1.85 3.77 17.54
N SER A 32 2.11 3.63 18.84
CA SER A 32 1.95 2.35 19.54
C SER A 32 0.50 1.96 19.82
N GLN A 33 -0.45 2.86 19.65
CA GLN A 33 -1.82 2.63 20.16
C GLN A 33 -2.67 1.66 19.36
N SER A 34 -2.42 1.50 18.08
CA SER A 34 -3.24 0.62 17.24
C SER A 34 -2.42 -0.17 16.23
N GLN A 35 -1.11 -0.23 16.44
CA GLN A 35 -0.16 -0.82 15.50
C GLN A 35 0.62 -1.95 16.17
N PRO A 36 0.92 -3.05 15.46
CA PRO A 36 1.56 -4.22 16.07
C PRO A 36 2.95 -3.97 16.66
N SER A 37 3.71 -3.04 16.11
CA SER A 37 5.07 -2.73 16.59
C SER A 37 5.27 -1.26 16.91
N GLY A 38 4.22 -0.44 16.87
CA GLY A 38 4.29 0.99 17.15
C GLY A 38 5.30 1.69 16.25
N SER A 39 6.12 2.53 16.87
CA SER A 39 7.18 3.25 16.16
C SER A 39 8.51 2.51 16.13
N GLN A 40 8.55 1.25 16.55
CA GLN A 40 9.78 0.45 16.50
C GLN A 40 10.17 0.14 15.06
N LEU A 41 11.47 0.24 14.80
CA LEU A 41 12.02 -0.11 13.49
C LEU A 41 12.08 -1.64 13.31
N PRO A 42 11.84 -2.15 12.11
CA PRO A 42 11.38 -1.45 10.93
C PRO A 42 9.87 -1.14 10.98
N TYR A 43 9.49 -0.04 10.39
CA TYR A 43 8.08 0.30 10.20
C TYR A 43 7.85 0.82 8.78
N HIS A 44 6.58 0.95 8.40
CA HIS A 44 6.20 1.44 7.08
C HIS A 44 5.37 2.71 7.22
N VAL A 45 5.42 3.54 6.20
CA VAL A 45 4.56 4.72 6.11
C VAL A 45 3.96 4.76 4.71
N LEU A 46 2.64 4.87 4.64
CA LEU A 46 1.92 4.97 3.37
C LEU A 46 1.55 6.42 3.09
N TYR A 47 1.82 6.86 1.87
CA TYR A 47 1.40 8.18 1.38
C TYR A 47 0.48 8.00 0.19
N GLU A 48 -0.64 8.74 0.17
CA GLU A 48 -1.47 8.83 -1.02
C GLU A 48 -0.84 9.81 -1.99
N LEU A 49 -0.62 9.38 -3.24
CA LEU A 49 -0.07 10.22 -4.29
C LEU A 49 -1.14 10.70 -5.27
N GLY A 50 -2.41 10.41 -4.95
CA GLY A 50 -3.54 10.81 -5.79
C GLY A 50 -4.07 9.69 -6.63
N GLN A 51 -5.10 10.00 -7.40
CA GLN A 51 -5.75 9.03 -8.26
C GLN A 51 -6.08 9.64 -9.62
N THR A 52 -6.07 8.79 -10.64
CA THR A 52 -6.58 9.10 -11.95
C THR A 52 -7.90 8.36 -12.12
N VAL A 53 -8.96 9.11 -12.38
CA VAL A 53 -10.27 8.54 -12.54
C VAL A 53 -10.57 8.44 -14.02
N SER A 54 -10.91 7.22 -14.46
CA SER A 54 -11.35 6.95 -15.82
C SER A 54 -12.81 6.55 -15.72
N GLY A 55 -13.68 7.52 -15.97
CA GLY A 55 -15.10 7.32 -15.85
C GLY A 55 -15.76 7.16 -17.22
N PRO A 56 -16.90 6.49 -17.24
CA PRO A 56 -17.72 6.45 -18.44
C PRO A 56 -18.34 7.82 -18.73
N PRO A 57 -18.93 8.00 -19.92
CA PRO A 57 -19.61 9.24 -20.27
C PRO A 57 -20.75 9.57 -19.30
N PHE A 58 -21.28 10.77 -19.45
CA PHE A 58 -22.38 11.27 -18.62
C PHE A 58 -23.49 10.25 -18.41
N GLY A 59 -23.96 10.13 -17.18
CA GLY A 59 -25.10 9.29 -16.83
C GLY A 59 -24.75 7.89 -16.34
N ASP A 60 -23.50 7.47 -16.48
CA ASP A 60 -23.07 6.18 -15.97
C ASP A 60 -22.47 6.36 -14.59
N PRO A 61 -23.00 5.71 -13.53
CA PRO A 61 -22.46 5.83 -12.18
C PRO A 61 -21.16 5.05 -11.94
N ALA A 62 -20.80 4.12 -12.84
CA ALA A 62 -19.57 3.33 -12.67
C ALA A 62 -18.35 4.18 -12.98
N ALA A 63 -17.29 3.93 -12.23
CA ALA A 63 -16.02 4.60 -12.43
C ALA A 63 -14.87 3.67 -12.07
N ASP A 64 -13.80 3.78 -12.84
CA ASP A 64 -12.54 3.09 -12.54
C ASP A 64 -11.53 4.12 -12.11
N ALA A 65 -10.70 3.76 -11.14
CA ALA A 65 -9.66 4.66 -10.64
C ALA A 65 -8.34 3.91 -10.51
N ARG A 66 -7.27 4.59 -10.85
CA ARG A 66 -5.91 4.16 -10.59
C ARG A 66 -5.38 5.00 -9.46
N LEU A 67 -5.19 4.38 -8.29
CA LEU A 67 -4.70 5.06 -7.11
C LEU A 67 -3.21 4.77 -6.96
N LEU A 68 -2.43 5.82 -6.75
CA LEU A 68 -1.00 5.71 -6.51
C LEU A 68 -0.71 5.86 -5.03
N PHE A 69 0.09 4.93 -4.51
CA PHE A 69 0.55 4.94 -3.13
C PHE A 69 2.05 4.85 -3.08
N GLN A 70 2.67 5.63 -2.21
CA GLN A 70 4.08 5.49 -1.90
C GLN A 70 4.19 4.84 -0.53
N VAL A 71 4.99 3.78 -0.43
CA VAL A 71 5.30 3.13 0.84
C VAL A 71 6.78 3.30 1.11
N THR A 72 7.09 3.91 2.25
CA THR A 72 8.45 4.07 2.72
C THR A 72 8.67 3.09 3.87
N THR A 73 9.64 2.20 3.72
CA THR A 73 10.05 1.28 4.79
C THR A 73 11.27 1.86 5.47
N VAL A 74 11.20 2.04 6.79
CA VAL A 74 12.28 2.62 7.58
C VAL A 74 12.87 1.55 8.48
N GLY A 75 14.17 1.36 8.39
CA GLY A 75 14.89 0.34 9.16
C GLY A 75 16.16 0.87 9.79
N ALA A 76 16.68 0.12 10.75
CA ALA A 76 17.91 0.46 11.47
C ALA A 76 19.17 -0.07 10.76
N SER A 77 19.00 -0.84 9.70
CA SER A 77 20.08 -1.39 8.90
C SER A 77 19.64 -1.50 7.45
N PRO A 78 20.59 -1.59 6.48
CA PRO A 78 20.22 -1.80 5.09
C PRO A 78 19.41 -3.08 4.88
N ASP A 79 19.79 -4.14 5.58
CA ASP A 79 19.11 -5.43 5.48
C ASP A 79 17.68 -5.35 6.00
N ALA A 80 17.45 -4.68 7.13
CA ALA A 80 16.11 -4.52 7.69
C ALA A 80 15.20 -3.70 6.76
N ALA A 81 15.71 -2.62 6.18
CA ALA A 81 14.94 -1.80 5.25
C ALA A 81 14.61 -2.57 3.96
N SER A 82 15.58 -3.28 3.42
CA SER A 82 15.39 -4.07 2.20
C SER A 82 14.42 -5.24 2.42
N SER A 83 14.57 -5.94 3.55
CA SER A 83 13.67 -7.05 3.91
C SER A 83 12.25 -6.57 4.13
N GLY A 84 12.08 -5.42 4.78
CA GLY A 84 10.77 -4.80 4.95
C GLY A 84 10.13 -4.41 3.61
N ALA A 85 10.93 -3.89 2.68
CA ALA A 85 10.46 -3.55 1.34
C ALA A 85 10.01 -4.80 0.56
N ASP A 86 10.72 -5.92 0.73
CA ASP A 86 10.31 -7.19 0.11
C ASP A 86 8.94 -7.63 0.62
N ARG A 87 8.68 -7.45 1.91
CA ARG A 87 7.37 -7.80 2.50
C ARG A 87 6.27 -6.88 1.99
N VAL A 88 6.55 -5.61 1.78
CA VAL A 88 5.58 -4.68 1.18
C VAL A 88 5.28 -5.09 -0.26
N ARG A 89 6.30 -5.46 -1.03
CA ARG A 89 6.11 -5.95 -2.39
C ARG A 89 5.24 -7.19 -2.41
N ALA A 90 5.47 -8.11 -1.48
CA ALA A 90 4.64 -9.32 -1.34
C ALA A 90 3.21 -8.97 -0.95
N ALA A 91 3.00 -7.93 -0.11
CA ALA A 91 1.66 -7.49 0.27
C ALA A 91 0.84 -7.04 -0.93
N PHE A 92 1.46 -6.31 -1.86
CA PHE A 92 0.76 -5.83 -3.06
C PHE A 92 0.71 -6.86 -4.18
N LEU A 93 1.79 -7.59 -4.41
CA LEU A 93 1.98 -8.39 -5.63
C LEU A 93 2.00 -9.88 -5.39
N GLY A 94 2.00 -10.33 -4.12
CA GLY A 94 2.04 -11.74 -3.79
C GLY A 94 0.83 -12.50 -4.31
N ARG A 95 1.07 -13.66 -4.89
CA ARG A 95 0.03 -14.53 -5.44
C ARG A 95 0.03 -15.86 -4.70
N THR A 96 -1.12 -16.54 -4.73
CA THR A 96 -1.21 -17.90 -4.22
C THR A 96 -0.34 -18.84 -5.06
N ALA A 97 -0.12 -20.06 -4.56
CA ALA A 97 0.79 -21.04 -5.21
C ALA A 97 0.49 -21.30 -6.68
N HIS A 98 -0.78 -21.18 -7.08
CA HIS A 98 -1.20 -21.38 -8.47
C HIS A 98 -1.37 -20.09 -9.25
N GLY A 99 -1.05 -18.93 -8.64
CA GLY A 99 -1.17 -17.64 -9.28
C GLY A 99 -2.59 -17.16 -9.55
N ALA A 100 -3.61 -17.86 -9.03
CA ALA A 100 -5.00 -17.57 -9.31
C ALA A 100 -5.51 -16.35 -8.55
N ASP A 101 -5.05 -16.17 -7.31
CA ASP A 101 -5.53 -15.12 -6.42
C ASP A 101 -4.38 -14.33 -5.80
N TRP A 102 -4.73 -13.14 -5.30
CA TRP A 102 -3.80 -12.36 -4.49
C TRP A 102 -3.60 -13.06 -3.13
N LEU A 103 -2.35 -13.14 -2.69
CA LEU A 103 -2.02 -13.77 -1.42
C LEU A 103 -2.58 -12.98 -0.24
N TYR A 104 -2.57 -11.65 -0.35
CA TYR A 104 -3.11 -10.75 0.68
C TYR A 104 -4.24 -9.92 0.07
N PRO A 105 -5.50 -10.21 0.42
CA PRO A 105 -6.63 -9.45 -0.13
C PRO A 105 -6.70 -8.05 0.48
N ILE A 106 -7.10 -7.09 -0.35
CA ILE A 106 -7.42 -5.74 0.10
C ILE A 106 -8.94 -5.69 0.25
N THR A 107 -9.41 -5.55 1.49
CA THR A 107 -10.84 -5.52 1.79
C THR A 107 -11.36 -4.10 1.62
N LEU A 108 -12.15 -3.88 0.59
CA LEU A 108 -12.73 -2.58 0.27
C LEU A 108 -14.16 -2.47 0.78
N PRO A 109 -14.69 -1.24 0.92
CA PRO A 109 -16.10 -1.04 1.20
C PRO A 109 -17.00 -1.69 0.13
N ALA A 110 -18.24 -1.97 0.48
CA ALA A 110 -19.20 -2.56 -0.45
C ALA A 110 -19.36 -1.67 -1.69
N GLY A 111 -19.44 -2.28 -2.85
CA GLY A 111 -19.57 -1.58 -4.12
C GLY A 111 -18.25 -1.26 -4.81
N TYR A 112 -17.12 -1.60 -4.20
CA TYR A 112 -15.80 -1.38 -4.77
C TYR A 112 -15.03 -2.69 -4.87
N ALA A 113 -14.27 -2.85 -5.94
CA ALA A 113 -13.46 -4.04 -6.15
C ALA A 113 -12.09 -3.67 -6.72
N VAL A 114 -11.07 -4.38 -6.27
CA VAL A 114 -9.72 -4.24 -6.83
C VAL A 114 -9.64 -5.04 -8.12
N MET A 115 -9.34 -4.35 -9.23
CA MET A 115 -9.17 -4.98 -10.53
C MET A 115 -7.75 -5.41 -10.79
N GLY A 116 -6.78 -4.70 -10.22
CA GLY A 116 -5.38 -5.00 -10.44
C GLY A 116 -4.48 -4.23 -9.49
N ARG A 117 -3.25 -4.71 -9.39
CA ARG A 117 -2.20 -4.10 -8.59
C ARG A 117 -0.90 -4.17 -9.36
N GLU A 118 -0.11 -3.12 -9.28
CA GLU A 118 1.18 -3.11 -9.98
C GLU A 118 2.22 -2.33 -9.19
N LEU A 119 3.48 -2.67 -9.40
CA LEU A 119 4.60 -1.87 -8.95
C LEU A 119 4.81 -0.76 -9.98
N ASP A 120 4.61 0.48 -9.56
CA ASP A 120 4.79 1.62 -10.44
C ASP A 120 6.28 1.99 -10.53
N ARG A 121 6.96 2.05 -9.37
CA ARG A 121 8.36 2.45 -9.32
C ARG A 121 9.00 2.08 -7.99
N GLU A 122 10.28 1.70 -8.02
CA GLU A 122 11.10 1.61 -6.82
C GLU A 122 12.22 2.65 -6.90
N ASP A 123 12.30 3.51 -5.91
CA ASP A 123 13.34 4.53 -5.84
C ASP A 123 14.57 4.04 -5.07
N GLY A 124 14.47 2.89 -4.43
CA GLY A 124 15.58 2.29 -3.73
C GLY A 124 15.80 2.85 -2.35
N MET A 125 17.01 2.68 -1.85
CA MET A 125 17.36 2.97 -0.47
C MET A 125 18.06 4.31 -0.34
N THR A 126 17.68 5.08 0.69
CA THR A 126 18.38 6.29 1.09
C THR A 126 18.81 6.16 2.54
N VAL A 127 19.88 6.85 2.91
CA VAL A 127 20.46 6.78 4.25
C VAL A 127 20.48 8.18 4.86
N ALA A 128 19.98 8.29 6.08
CA ALA A 128 20.03 9.54 6.85
C ALA A 128 20.50 9.19 8.26
N GLY A 129 21.76 9.50 8.56
CA GLY A 129 22.36 9.11 9.84
C GLY A 129 22.43 7.60 9.98
N SER A 130 21.76 7.07 11.02
CA SER A 130 21.67 5.63 11.28
C SER A 130 20.36 5.01 10.77
N THR A 131 19.59 5.76 10.01
CA THR A 131 18.28 5.34 9.52
C THR A 131 18.33 5.07 8.03
N TYR A 132 17.75 3.94 7.61
CA TYR A 132 17.71 3.50 6.24
C TYR A 132 16.25 3.48 5.79
N SER A 133 15.96 4.13 4.65
CA SER A 133 14.63 4.22 4.10
C SER A 133 14.59 3.63 2.71
N TYR A 134 13.62 2.76 2.44
CA TYR A 134 13.41 2.17 1.12
C TYR A 134 12.08 2.65 0.60
N VAL A 135 12.06 3.27 -0.58
CA VAL A 135 10.88 3.92 -1.14
C VAL A 135 10.36 3.11 -2.32
N GLN A 136 9.09 2.75 -2.25
CA GLN A 136 8.39 2.02 -3.31
C GLN A 136 7.09 2.73 -3.65
N ARG A 137 6.68 2.64 -4.91
CA ARG A 137 5.44 3.23 -5.38
C ARG A 137 4.61 2.16 -6.06
N PHE A 138 3.37 2.02 -5.62
CA PHE A 138 2.44 1.01 -6.13
C PHE A 138 1.18 1.67 -6.66
N ALA A 139 0.57 1.04 -7.65
CA ALA A 139 -0.73 1.44 -8.16
C ALA A 139 -1.75 0.35 -7.88
N VAL A 140 -2.93 0.76 -7.46
CA VAL A 140 -4.07 -0.11 -7.24
C VAL A 140 -5.20 0.36 -8.14
N HIS A 141 -5.72 -0.55 -8.96
CA HIS A 141 -6.82 -0.28 -9.86
C HIS A 141 -8.12 -0.72 -9.20
N VAL A 142 -9.06 0.19 -9.03
CA VAL A 142 -10.31 -0.04 -8.33
C VAL A 142 -11.46 0.31 -9.25
N THR A 143 -12.49 -0.53 -9.25
CA THR A 143 -13.72 -0.26 -9.98
C THR A 143 -14.90 -0.09 -9.04
N THR A 144 -15.90 0.68 -9.46
CA THR A 144 -17.19 0.80 -8.79
C THR A 144 -18.22 0.04 -9.61
N GLY A 145 -19.03 -0.73 -8.96
CA GLY A 145 -20.08 -1.44 -9.67
C GLY A 145 -20.14 -2.92 -9.41
#